data_0e20b1efa39fc9b3c63d6093125df569
#
_entry.id   0e20b1efa39fc9b3c63d6093125df569
#
_cell.length_a   1.000
_cell.length_b   1.000
_cell.length_c   1.000
_cell.angle_alpha   90.00
_cell.angle_beta   90.00
_cell.angle_gamma   90.00
#
_symmetry.space_group_name_H-M   'P 1'
#
loop_
_entity.id
_entity.type
_entity.pdbx_description
1 polymer ?
#
loop_
_entity_poly.entity_id
_entity_poly.type
_entity_poly.pdbx_seq_one_letter_code
_entity_poly.pdbx_strand_id
1 'polypeptide(L)'
;MRRRRVVGIVLALSLGLTTQLGQSAAGAASREQQIAQAAEALRAKLVEQRRDFHMHPELSNREERTSRIVAERLRALGLDDVKTAVGKYGVVALLKGSKPGPVVAVRADMDALPIQETIDVPYKSLTPGVKHACGHDVHTTIELGVAEVLSKMRDQIAGSIKFIFQPAEEGAPQGEEGGASLMIKEGALENPRPQAIFGLHTAGFEVGQIGYQSGPAMASSDKFTITIRGKKSHGAVPQGGIDAVVVAAECVSALQTIRSRRIDPLEPLVITIGTINGGVRNNIIADEVKMEGTMRALNEQVRSRAKELMRQTLGSVTSAYDAKFDLSFDDSNPVTYNDPPLVDETLPTIRRLVGDTNLLSLKPFMPAEDFSYYQKVIPGFFYFLGVGNKAKGLFPAWHTADFDVDEESLVVGVKVMTNVLLEYLDHHAASR
;
A
#
# COMPACT_ATOMS: atom_id res chain seq x y z
N MET A 1 66.69 -83.93 15.48
CA MET A 1 65.37 -84.29 14.92
C MET A 1 64.95 -83.21 13.91
N ARG A 2 64.81 -83.60 12.65
CA ARG A 2 64.60 -82.73 11.51
C ARG A 2 63.09 -82.30 11.43
N ARG A 3 62.81 -81.05 11.20
CA ARG A 3 61.49 -80.62 10.70
C ARG A 3 61.67 -79.74 9.44
N ARG A 4 61.03 -80.20 8.37
CA ARG A 4 61.07 -79.66 7.04
C ARG A 4 60.22 -78.33 6.95
N ARG A 5 60.77 -77.40 6.24
CA ARG A 5 60.01 -76.15 5.79
C ARG A 5 59.24 -76.50 4.54
N VAL A 6 57.94 -76.15 4.54
CA VAL A 6 57.09 -76.13 3.36
C VAL A 6 56.93 -74.66 2.94
N VAL A 7 57.35 -74.39 1.70
CA VAL A 7 57.18 -73.06 1.10
C VAL A 7 55.84 -73.08 0.36
N GLY A 8 54.92 -72.24 0.79
CA GLY A 8 53.66 -71.99 0.10
C GLY A 8 53.72 -70.70 -0.73
N ILE A 9 53.58 -70.87 -2.05
CA ILE A 9 53.42 -69.72 -2.99
C ILE A 9 52.02 -69.20 -2.92
N VAL A 10 51.86 -67.92 -2.57
CA VAL A 10 50.59 -67.22 -2.63
C VAL A 10 50.57 -66.37 -3.89
N LEU A 11 49.70 -66.75 -4.82
CA LEU A 11 49.34 -65.94 -6.00
C LEU A 11 48.46 -64.75 -5.56
N ALA A 12 48.98 -63.57 -5.74
CA ALA A 12 48.15 -62.34 -5.51
C ALA A 12 47.35 -62.01 -6.79
N LEU A 13 46.04 -62.19 -6.76
CA LEU A 13 45.12 -61.63 -7.74
C LEU A 13 44.88 -60.15 -7.37
N SER A 14 45.37 -59.25 -8.20
CA SER A 14 45.00 -57.81 -8.14
C SER A 14 43.63 -57.61 -8.75
N LEU A 15 42.60 -57.46 -7.91
CA LEU A 15 41.29 -56.86 -8.33
C LEU A 15 41.49 -55.37 -8.46
N GLY A 16 41.42 -54.90 -9.70
CA GLY A 16 41.28 -53.46 -9.98
C GLY A 16 39.91 -52.95 -9.55
N LEU A 17 39.82 -52.22 -8.42
CA LEU A 17 38.64 -51.41 -8.05
C LEU A 17 38.67 -50.12 -8.89
N THR A 18 37.89 -50.09 -9.96
CA THR A 18 37.53 -48.83 -10.62
C THR A 18 36.57 -48.06 -9.69
N THR A 19 37.12 -47.05 -9.02
CA THR A 19 36.31 -46.04 -8.32
C THR A 19 35.54 -45.22 -9.36
N GLN A 20 34.28 -45.58 -9.61
CA GLN A 20 33.33 -44.67 -10.22
C GLN A 20 33.12 -43.51 -9.22
N LEU A 21 33.76 -42.38 -9.49
CA LEU A 21 33.39 -41.09 -8.89
C LEU A 21 31.96 -40.81 -9.28
N GLY A 22 31.05 -41.00 -8.32
CA GLY A 22 29.66 -40.61 -8.46
C GLY A 22 29.60 -39.13 -8.82
N GLN A 23 29.08 -38.82 -9.99
CA GLN A 23 28.54 -37.49 -10.30
C GLN A 23 27.44 -37.24 -9.28
N SER A 24 27.74 -36.39 -8.31
CA SER A 24 26.75 -35.81 -7.43
C SER A 24 25.71 -35.15 -8.33
N ALA A 25 24.51 -35.72 -8.39
CA ALA A 25 23.37 -35.06 -8.97
C ALA A 25 23.22 -33.71 -8.22
N ALA A 26 23.47 -32.62 -8.91
CA ALA A 26 23.18 -31.29 -8.39
C ALA A 26 21.69 -31.32 -7.99
N GLY A 27 21.39 -31.27 -6.69
CA GLY A 27 20.04 -31.28 -6.18
C GLY A 27 19.26 -30.16 -6.84
N ALA A 28 18.00 -30.41 -7.22
CA ALA A 28 17.15 -29.37 -7.79
C ALA A 28 17.12 -28.17 -6.83
N ALA A 29 17.28 -26.96 -7.38
CA ALA A 29 17.23 -25.73 -6.59
C ALA A 29 15.90 -25.66 -5.81
N SER A 30 15.96 -25.21 -4.54
CA SER A 30 14.74 -25.00 -3.75
C SER A 30 13.83 -23.99 -4.45
N ARG A 31 12.53 -24.04 -4.18
CA ARG A 31 11.55 -23.06 -4.74
C ARG A 31 12.01 -21.63 -4.48
N GLU A 32 12.46 -21.33 -3.26
CA GLU A 32 12.99 -20.02 -2.89
C GLU A 32 14.19 -19.61 -3.74
N GLN A 33 15.11 -20.54 -4.01
CA GLN A 33 16.26 -20.29 -4.92
C GLN A 33 15.80 -20.06 -6.36
N GLN A 34 14.80 -20.80 -6.83
CA GLN A 34 14.21 -20.60 -8.18
C GLN A 34 13.59 -19.20 -8.29
N ILE A 35 12.82 -18.77 -7.28
CA ILE A 35 12.22 -17.43 -7.23
C ILE A 35 13.32 -16.36 -7.20
N ALA A 36 14.35 -16.53 -6.37
CA ALA A 36 15.45 -15.58 -6.28
C ALA A 36 16.20 -15.43 -7.61
N GLN A 37 16.47 -16.54 -8.29
CA GLN A 37 17.12 -16.54 -9.61
C GLN A 37 16.22 -15.91 -10.69
N ALA A 38 14.92 -16.22 -10.66
CA ALA A 38 13.96 -15.66 -11.61
C ALA A 38 13.80 -14.14 -11.43
N ALA A 39 13.69 -13.65 -10.19
CA ALA A 39 13.62 -12.23 -9.90
C ALA A 39 14.90 -11.49 -10.31
N GLU A 40 16.06 -12.09 -10.03
CA GLU A 40 17.35 -11.52 -10.44
C GLU A 40 17.50 -11.45 -11.97
N ALA A 41 17.05 -12.46 -12.69
CA ALA A 41 17.06 -12.48 -14.16
C ALA A 41 16.15 -11.40 -14.77
N LEU A 42 15.18 -10.90 -14.02
CA LEU A 42 14.28 -9.80 -14.43
C LEU A 42 14.83 -8.40 -14.14
N ARG A 43 15.93 -8.26 -13.38
CA ARG A 43 16.48 -6.98 -12.91
C ARG A 43 16.46 -5.88 -13.97
N ALA A 44 17.11 -6.09 -15.11
CA ALA A 44 17.21 -5.09 -16.16
C ALA A 44 15.84 -4.68 -16.72
N LYS A 45 14.94 -5.64 -16.89
CA LYS A 45 13.57 -5.44 -17.37
C LYS A 45 12.71 -4.69 -16.35
N LEU A 46 12.87 -4.97 -15.05
CA LEU A 46 12.17 -4.25 -13.98
C LEU A 46 12.62 -2.78 -13.93
N VAL A 47 13.93 -2.53 -14.02
CA VAL A 47 14.47 -1.16 -14.07
C VAL A 47 13.93 -0.40 -15.30
N GLU A 48 13.96 -1.01 -16.48
CA GLU A 48 13.41 -0.42 -17.70
C GLU A 48 11.93 -0.11 -17.56
N GLN A 49 11.14 -1.05 -17.04
CA GLN A 49 9.69 -0.87 -16.86
C GLN A 49 9.36 0.21 -15.84
N ARG A 50 10.05 0.25 -14.67
CA ARG A 50 9.88 1.30 -13.65
C ARG A 50 10.19 2.68 -14.24
N ARG A 51 11.30 2.80 -14.96
CA ARG A 51 11.71 4.06 -15.61
C ARG A 51 10.73 4.50 -16.69
N ASP A 52 10.16 3.57 -17.44
CA ASP A 52 9.12 3.87 -18.43
C ASP A 52 7.86 4.44 -17.76
N PHE A 53 7.38 3.85 -16.66
CA PHE A 53 6.26 4.41 -15.90
C PHE A 53 6.64 5.77 -15.30
N HIS A 54 7.84 5.91 -14.74
CA HIS A 54 8.30 7.17 -14.15
C HIS A 54 8.38 8.32 -15.16
N MET A 55 8.82 8.03 -16.38
CA MET A 55 8.87 9.01 -17.47
C MET A 55 7.48 9.43 -18.00
N HIS A 56 6.47 8.58 -17.83
CA HIS A 56 5.14 8.80 -18.35
C HIS A 56 4.07 8.71 -17.25
N PRO A 57 4.19 9.55 -16.19
CA PRO A 57 3.28 9.50 -15.05
C PRO A 57 1.90 10.05 -15.46
N GLU A 58 0.86 9.41 -14.95
CA GLU A 58 -0.54 9.78 -15.17
C GLU A 58 -1.23 10.04 -13.83
N LEU A 59 -2.01 11.11 -13.76
CA LEU A 59 -2.74 11.48 -12.53
C LEU A 59 -3.90 10.51 -12.24
N SER A 60 -4.38 10.52 -11.00
CA SER A 60 -5.54 9.76 -10.54
C SER A 60 -6.72 9.84 -11.53
N ASN A 61 -7.29 8.69 -11.89
CA ASN A 61 -8.34 8.55 -12.90
C ASN A 61 -7.95 9.03 -14.32
N ARG A 62 -6.66 9.01 -14.64
CA ARG A 62 -6.11 9.34 -15.98
C ARG A 62 -5.04 8.33 -16.41
N GLU A 63 -4.96 7.17 -15.75
CA GLU A 63 -3.92 6.13 -15.91
C GLU A 63 -4.15 5.26 -17.15
N GLU A 64 -4.57 5.87 -18.27
CA GLU A 64 -4.94 5.17 -19.51
C GLU A 64 -3.78 4.36 -20.11
N ARG A 65 -2.59 5.00 -20.21
CA ARG A 65 -1.39 4.36 -20.76
C ARG A 65 -0.89 3.26 -19.83
N THR A 66 -0.79 3.54 -18.55
CA THR A 66 -0.33 2.59 -17.51
C THR A 66 -1.23 1.36 -17.48
N SER A 67 -2.55 1.56 -17.40
CA SER A 67 -3.55 0.49 -17.45
C SER A 67 -3.43 -0.39 -18.69
N ARG A 68 -3.26 0.24 -19.87
CA ARG A 68 -3.10 -0.50 -21.13
C ARG A 68 -1.83 -1.35 -21.12
N ILE A 69 -0.68 -0.81 -20.70
CA ILE A 69 0.59 -1.55 -20.61
C ILE A 69 0.47 -2.72 -19.65
N VAL A 70 -0.11 -2.50 -18.46
CA VAL A 70 -0.36 -3.56 -17.47
C VAL A 70 -1.20 -4.67 -18.08
N ALA A 71 -2.32 -4.35 -18.70
CA ALA A 71 -3.20 -5.36 -19.30
C ALA A 71 -2.52 -6.13 -20.44
N GLU A 72 -1.77 -5.45 -21.31
CA GLU A 72 -0.99 -6.07 -22.40
C GLU A 72 0.06 -7.05 -21.84
N ARG A 73 0.79 -6.65 -20.78
CA ARG A 73 1.79 -7.49 -20.13
C ARG A 73 1.16 -8.74 -19.51
N LEU A 74 0.06 -8.58 -18.75
CA LEU A 74 -0.60 -9.71 -18.11
C LEU A 74 -1.15 -10.71 -19.14
N ARG A 75 -1.70 -10.23 -20.27
CA ARG A 75 -2.12 -11.09 -21.39
C ARG A 75 -0.94 -11.81 -22.03
N ALA A 76 0.18 -11.11 -22.26
CA ALA A 76 1.39 -11.70 -22.85
C ALA A 76 2.02 -12.78 -21.94
N LEU A 77 1.87 -12.66 -20.62
CA LEU A 77 2.26 -13.67 -19.64
C LEU A 77 1.28 -14.84 -19.56
N GLY A 78 0.18 -14.78 -20.29
CA GLY A 78 -0.85 -15.82 -20.32
C GLY A 78 -1.69 -15.87 -19.04
N LEU A 79 -1.87 -14.76 -18.34
CA LEU A 79 -2.80 -14.73 -17.20
C LEU A 79 -4.24 -14.93 -17.68
N ASP A 80 -5.00 -15.59 -16.83
CA ASP A 80 -6.40 -15.86 -17.09
C ASP A 80 -7.26 -14.64 -16.75
N ASP A 81 -8.35 -14.44 -17.48
CA ASP A 81 -9.42 -13.50 -17.13
C ASP A 81 -8.95 -12.05 -16.85
N VAL A 82 -8.13 -11.50 -17.77
CA VAL A 82 -7.64 -10.12 -17.67
C VAL A 82 -8.76 -9.14 -18.00
N LYS A 83 -9.30 -8.51 -16.95
CA LYS A 83 -10.34 -7.47 -17.01
C LYS A 83 -9.72 -6.08 -16.92
N THR A 84 -10.16 -5.19 -17.77
CA THR A 84 -9.77 -3.78 -17.78
C THR A 84 -10.96 -2.89 -17.43
N ALA A 85 -10.73 -1.63 -17.18
CA ALA A 85 -11.75 -0.63 -16.83
C ALA A 85 -12.54 -0.99 -15.55
N VAL A 86 -11.92 -1.69 -14.59
CA VAL A 86 -12.47 -1.91 -13.25
C VAL A 86 -12.08 -0.70 -12.39
N GLY A 87 -13.06 0.07 -11.91
CA GLY A 87 -12.76 1.35 -11.26
C GLY A 87 -12.15 2.36 -12.24
N LYS A 88 -12.68 2.46 -13.47
CA LYS A 88 -12.21 3.26 -14.62
C LYS A 88 -10.99 2.66 -15.31
N TYR A 89 -9.79 2.87 -14.78
CA TYR A 89 -8.54 2.42 -15.41
C TYR A 89 -7.90 1.22 -14.70
N GLY A 90 -8.54 0.65 -13.68
CA GLY A 90 -8.02 -0.52 -12.98
C GLY A 90 -8.01 -1.78 -13.85
N VAL A 91 -7.04 -2.63 -13.57
CA VAL A 91 -6.86 -3.93 -14.21
C VAL A 91 -6.91 -5.03 -13.15
N VAL A 92 -7.74 -6.05 -13.38
CA VAL A 92 -7.83 -7.24 -12.53
C VAL A 92 -7.53 -8.47 -13.38
N ALA A 93 -6.62 -9.31 -12.93
CA ALA A 93 -6.28 -10.55 -13.62
C ALA A 93 -6.20 -11.74 -12.65
N LEU A 94 -6.38 -12.94 -13.16
CA LEU A 94 -6.29 -14.17 -12.39
C LEU A 94 -5.15 -15.04 -12.95
N LEU A 95 -4.28 -15.53 -12.09
CA LEU A 95 -3.36 -16.60 -12.39
C LEU A 95 -3.82 -17.87 -11.71
N LYS A 96 -4.34 -18.81 -12.49
CA LYS A 96 -4.75 -20.12 -11.98
C LYS A 96 -3.56 -21.04 -11.90
N GLY A 97 -3.32 -21.64 -10.73
CA GLY A 97 -2.36 -22.70 -10.55
C GLY A 97 -2.84 -24.03 -11.13
N SER A 98 -1.94 -25.01 -11.19
CA SER A 98 -2.26 -26.36 -11.67
C SER A 98 -2.92 -27.24 -10.62
N LYS A 99 -2.90 -26.85 -9.35
CA LYS A 99 -3.46 -27.59 -8.23
C LYS A 99 -4.68 -26.85 -7.64
N PRO A 100 -5.72 -27.53 -7.16
CA PRO A 100 -6.82 -26.88 -6.47
C PRO A 100 -6.33 -26.23 -5.17
N GLY A 101 -6.98 -25.15 -4.77
CA GLY A 101 -6.62 -24.43 -3.54
C GLY A 101 -7.37 -23.12 -3.38
N PRO A 102 -6.97 -22.29 -2.41
CA PRO A 102 -7.60 -21.00 -2.14
C PRO A 102 -7.26 -19.96 -3.22
N VAL A 103 -7.86 -18.78 -3.07
CA VAL A 103 -7.52 -17.59 -3.86
C VAL A 103 -6.91 -16.56 -2.93
N VAL A 104 -5.77 -16.00 -3.30
CA VAL A 104 -5.14 -14.86 -2.65
C VAL A 104 -5.07 -13.68 -3.62
N ALA A 105 -5.18 -12.45 -3.11
CA ALA A 105 -5.01 -11.26 -3.93
C ALA A 105 -3.71 -10.53 -3.61
N VAL A 106 -3.20 -9.80 -4.58
CA VAL A 106 -2.13 -8.82 -4.44
C VAL A 106 -2.55 -7.52 -5.14
N ARG A 107 -2.17 -6.36 -4.59
CA ARG A 107 -2.55 -5.05 -5.12
C ARG A 107 -1.36 -4.12 -5.24
N ALA A 108 -1.28 -3.45 -6.38
CA ALA A 108 -0.45 -2.25 -6.58
C ALA A 108 -1.30 -1.09 -7.11
N ASP A 109 -0.99 0.11 -6.65
CA ASP A 109 -1.52 1.36 -7.17
C ASP A 109 -0.74 1.83 -8.41
N MET A 110 -1.34 2.73 -9.23
CA MET A 110 -0.79 3.11 -10.54
C MET A 110 -0.67 4.63 -10.75
N ASP A 111 -1.35 5.44 -9.96
CA ASP A 111 -1.46 6.88 -10.20
C ASP A 111 -0.22 7.67 -9.73
N ALA A 112 -0.08 8.87 -10.30
CA ALA A 112 0.98 9.83 -10.00
C ALA A 112 0.40 11.12 -9.41
N LEU A 113 1.28 11.98 -8.93
CA LEU A 113 0.96 13.21 -8.23
C LEU A 113 1.19 14.47 -9.08
N PRO A 114 0.43 15.55 -8.85
CA PRO A 114 0.62 16.85 -9.52
C PRO A 114 1.83 17.60 -8.92
N ILE A 115 3.03 17.03 -9.05
CA ILE A 115 4.28 17.54 -8.52
C ILE A 115 5.29 17.73 -9.65
N GLN A 116 5.92 18.93 -9.73
CA GLN A 116 6.99 19.17 -10.68
C GLN A 116 8.28 18.51 -10.18
N GLU A 117 8.78 17.58 -10.96
CA GLU A 117 10.06 16.91 -10.68
C GLU A 117 11.25 17.87 -10.79
N THR A 118 12.17 17.83 -9.81
CA THR A 118 13.35 18.70 -9.75
C THR A 118 14.67 17.95 -9.93
N ILE A 119 14.69 16.62 -9.78
CA ILE A 119 15.93 15.83 -9.94
C ILE A 119 16.35 15.75 -11.42
N ASP A 120 17.66 15.65 -11.63
CA ASP A 120 18.25 15.52 -12.97
C ASP A 120 18.70 14.06 -13.18
N VAL A 121 17.77 13.25 -13.68
CA VAL A 121 17.97 11.81 -13.95
C VAL A 121 17.58 11.49 -15.37
N PRO A 122 18.19 10.46 -16.01
CA PRO A 122 17.88 10.08 -17.39
C PRO A 122 16.41 9.65 -17.63
N TYR A 123 15.72 9.27 -16.58
CA TYR A 123 14.32 8.80 -16.57
C TYR A 123 13.36 9.81 -15.96
N LYS A 124 13.72 11.09 -15.91
CA LYS A 124 12.87 12.17 -15.43
C LYS A 124 11.52 12.19 -16.14
N SER A 125 10.48 12.54 -15.41
CA SER A 125 9.13 12.70 -15.97
C SER A 125 9.12 13.58 -17.22
N LEU A 126 8.50 13.09 -18.28
CA LEU A 126 8.25 13.81 -19.53
C LEU A 126 6.93 14.60 -19.49
N THR A 127 6.14 14.45 -18.43
CA THR A 127 4.87 15.15 -18.22
C THR A 127 5.09 16.34 -17.27
N PRO A 128 5.11 17.59 -17.77
CA PRO A 128 5.34 18.75 -16.91
C PRO A 128 4.33 18.84 -15.76
N GLY A 129 4.83 19.05 -14.55
CA GLY A 129 3.99 19.16 -13.35
C GLY A 129 3.43 17.84 -12.81
N VAL A 130 3.82 16.68 -13.35
CA VAL A 130 3.36 15.37 -12.88
C VAL A 130 4.56 14.46 -12.61
N LYS A 131 4.53 13.74 -11.49
CA LYS A 131 5.60 12.84 -11.07
C LYS A 131 5.07 11.67 -10.24
N HIS A 132 5.67 10.48 -10.40
CA HIS A 132 5.56 9.42 -9.41
C HIS A 132 6.41 9.78 -8.18
N ALA A 133 5.81 10.52 -7.24
CA ALA A 133 6.48 10.97 -6.01
C ALA A 133 6.04 10.19 -4.76
N CYS A 134 5.30 9.09 -4.94
CA CYS A 134 4.91 8.15 -3.90
C CYS A 134 5.47 6.74 -4.11
N GLY A 135 5.96 6.44 -5.34
CA GLY A 135 6.58 5.16 -5.68
C GLY A 135 5.63 4.16 -6.33
N HIS A 136 4.47 4.59 -6.84
CA HIS A 136 3.51 3.70 -7.49
C HIS A 136 4.05 3.09 -8.79
N ASP A 137 5.02 3.73 -9.45
CA ASP A 137 5.83 3.16 -10.53
C ASP A 137 6.64 1.92 -10.08
N VAL A 138 7.14 1.94 -8.84
CA VAL A 138 7.83 0.81 -8.19
C VAL A 138 6.82 -0.30 -7.85
N HIS A 139 5.68 0.04 -7.24
CA HIS A 139 4.65 -0.91 -6.83
C HIS A 139 4.08 -1.67 -8.04
N THR A 140 3.64 -0.95 -9.08
CA THR A 140 3.16 -1.51 -10.34
C THR A 140 4.21 -2.41 -11.00
N THR A 141 5.47 -1.99 -11.02
CA THR A 141 6.58 -2.77 -11.61
C THR A 141 6.85 -4.05 -10.83
N ILE A 142 6.84 -4.00 -9.50
CA ILE A 142 7.03 -5.18 -8.66
C ILE A 142 5.90 -6.18 -8.90
N GLU A 143 4.65 -5.73 -8.91
CA GLU A 143 3.51 -6.65 -9.11
C GLU A 143 3.53 -7.30 -10.50
N LEU A 144 3.92 -6.57 -11.56
CA LEU A 144 4.17 -7.15 -12.88
C LEU A 144 5.31 -8.17 -12.86
N GLY A 145 6.39 -7.92 -12.10
CA GLY A 145 7.49 -8.85 -11.90
C GLY A 145 7.05 -10.11 -11.17
N VAL A 146 6.23 -9.99 -10.15
CA VAL A 146 5.60 -11.12 -9.43
C VAL A 146 4.75 -11.96 -10.38
N ALA A 147 3.91 -11.31 -11.20
CA ALA A 147 3.10 -11.98 -12.19
C ALA A 147 3.97 -12.76 -13.20
N GLU A 148 5.10 -12.18 -13.65
CA GLU A 148 6.00 -12.84 -14.58
C GLU A 148 6.74 -14.04 -13.97
N VAL A 149 7.19 -13.95 -12.72
CA VAL A 149 7.80 -15.10 -12.02
C VAL A 149 6.78 -16.21 -11.84
N LEU A 150 5.59 -15.88 -11.30
CA LEU A 150 4.57 -16.86 -10.99
C LEU A 150 3.93 -17.49 -12.24
N SER A 151 3.83 -16.78 -13.36
CA SER A 151 3.32 -17.34 -14.62
C SER A 151 4.15 -18.52 -15.13
N LYS A 152 5.46 -18.54 -14.81
CA LYS A 152 6.39 -19.62 -15.16
C LYS A 152 6.43 -20.76 -14.13
N MET A 153 5.70 -20.62 -13.02
CA MET A 153 5.68 -21.57 -11.89
C MET A 153 4.28 -22.10 -11.60
N ARG A 154 3.37 -22.11 -12.58
CA ARG A 154 1.97 -22.54 -12.42
C ARG A 154 1.82 -23.95 -11.84
N ASP A 155 2.73 -24.85 -12.15
CA ASP A 155 2.80 -26.24 -11.64
C ASP A 155 3.09 -26.30 -10.13
N GLN A 156 3.63 -25.24 -9.55
CA GLN A 156 3.93 -25.12 -8.12
C GLN A 156 2.85 -24.36 -7.35
N ILE A 157 1.82 -23.80 -8.03
CA ILE A 157 0.76 -23.00 -7.40
C ILE A 157 -0.41 -23.90 -7.02
N ALA A 158 -0.75 -23.92 -5.73
CA ALA A 158 -1.94 -24.58 -5.18
C ALA A 158 -3.05 -23.55 -4.94
N GLY A 159 -3.94 -23.37 -5.91
CA GLY A 159 -4.97 -22.34 -5.88
C GLY A 159 -4.82 -21.30 -6.98
N SER A 160 -5.17 -20.05 -6.69
CA SER A 160 -5.10 -18.96 -7.67
C SER A 160 -4.63 -17.67 -7.04
N ILE A 161 -4.01 -16.80 -7.82
CA ILE A 161 -3.57 -15.48 -7.41
C ILE A 161 -4.31 -14.44 -8.24
N LYS A 162 -4.98 -13.51 -7.58
CA LYS A 162 -5.66 -12.37 -8.18
C LYS A 162 -4.76 -11.15 -8.10
N PHE A 163 -4.41 -10.58 -9.25
CA PHE A 163 -3.65 -9.35 -9.39
C PHE A 163 -4.60 -8.18 -9.54
N ILE A 164 -4.41 -7.12 -8.77
CA ILE A 164 -5.25 -5.91 -8.75
C ILE A 164 -4.36 -4.70 -8.94
N PHE A 165 -4.36 -4.13 -10.14
CA PHE A 165 -3.69 -2.87 -10.44
C PHE A 165 -4.71 -1.75 -10.34
N GLN A 166 -4.53 -0.90 -9.34
CA GLN A 166 -5.53 0.06 -8.90
C GLN A 166 -5.20 1.48 -9.35
N PRO A 167 -6.16 2.23 -9.94
CA PRO A 167 -6.04 3.66 -10.19
C PRO A 167 -6.44 4.48 -8.97
N ALA A 168 -6.07 5.77 -8.96
CA ALA A 168 -6.60 6.82 -8.08
C ALA A 168 -6.48 6.53 -6.56
N GLU A 169 -5.35 5.99 -6.09
CA GLU A 169 -5.06 5.83 -4.67
C GLU A 169 -4.95 7.19 -3.96
N GLU A 170 -4.28 8.16 -4.59
CA GLU A 170 -4.05 9.52 -4.09
C GLU A 170 -5.32 10.39 -4.04
N GLY A 171 -6.45 9.81 -4.42
CA GLY A 171 -7.76 10.43 -4.44
C GLY A 171 -8.26 10.78 -5.84
N ALA A 172 -9.52 10.46 -6.11
CA ALA A 172 -10.17 10.80 -7.36
C ALA A 172 -10.35 12.32 -7.51
N PRO A 173 -10.31 12.85 -8.76
CA PRO A 173 -10.63 14.25 -9.01
C PRO A 173 -12.00 14.64 -8.47
N GLN A 174 -12.18 15.92 -8.11
CA GLN A 174 -13.43 16.42 -7.52
C GLN A 174 -14.65 16.07 -8.39
N GLY A 175 -15.63 15.43 -7.78
CA GLY A 175 -16.87 15.00 -8.44
C GLY A 175 -16.78 13.67 -9.17
N GLU A 176 -15.63 12.97 -9.07
CA GLU A 176 -15.45 11.62 -9.58
C GLU A 176 -15.37 10.59 -8.45
N GLU A 177 -15.82 9.36 -8.71
CA GLU A 177 -15.51 8.19 -7.88
C GLU A 177 -14.20 7.56 -8.39
N GLY A 178 -13.45 6.88 -7.51
CA GLY A 178 -12.19 6.21 -7.87
C GLY A 178 -11.62 5.36 -6.74
N GLY A 179 -10.38 4.90 -6.92
CA GLY A 179 -9.61 4.17 -5.93
C GLY A 179 -10.18 2.79 -5.59
N ALA A 180 -9.71 2.24 -4.46
CA ALA A 180 -10.10 0.92 -3.97
C ALA A 180 -11.61 0.77 -3.79
N SER A 181 -12.30 1.80 -3.30
CA SER A 181 -13.74 1.75 -3.05
C SER A 181 -14.54 1.50 -4.33
N LEU A 182 -14.18 2.17 -5.43
CA LEU A 182 -14.84 1.96 -6.74
C LEU A 182 -14.48 0.59 -7.32
N MET A 183 -13.22 0.17 -7.24
CA MET A 183 -12.81 -1.16 -7.70
C MET A 183 -13.57 -2.29 -6.99
N ILE A 184 -13.76 -2.17 -5.67
CA ILE A 184 -14.55 -3.14 -4.89
C ILE A 184 -16.02 -3.13 -5.33
N LYS A 185 -16.60 -1.94 -5.49
CA LYS A 185 -17.98 -1.75 -5.97
C LYS A 185 -18.20 -2.40 -7.34
N GLU A 186 -17.18 -2.38 -8.22
CA GLU A 186 -17.20 -2.97 -9.54
C GLU A 186 -16.69 -4.42 -9.58
N GLY A 187 -16.51 -5.05 -8.42
CA GLY A 187 -16.29 -6.50 -8.29
C GLY A 187 -14.83 -6.94 -8.38
N ALA A 188 -13.86 -6.09 -8.09
CA ALA A 188 -12.44 -6.48 -8.08
C ALA A 188 -12.14 -7.66 -7.13
N LEU A 189 -12.92 -7.80 -6.05
CA LEU A 189 -12.79 -8.91 -5.10
C LEU A 189 -13.73 -10.08 -5.40
N GLU A 190 -14.47 -10.07 -6.52
CA GLU A 190 -15.42 -11.14 -6.85
C GLU A 190 -14.90 -12.05 -7.99
N ASN A 191 -15.45 -13.22 -8.11
CA ASN A 191 -15.29 -14.17 -9.21
C ASN A 191 -13.83 -14.45 -9.65
N PRO A 192 -13.03 -15.16 -8.85
CA PRO A 192 -13.29 -15.74 -7.54
C PRO A 192 -12.98 -14.75 -6.40
N ARG A 193 -13.64 -14.89 -5.25
CA ARG A 193 -13.37 -14.07 -4.06
C ARG A 193 -12.08 -14.53 -3.37
N PRO A 194 -11.08 -13.63 -3.16
CA PRO A 194 -9.88 -14.00 -2.42
C PRO A 194 -10.14 -14.09 -0.91
N GLN A 195 -9.36 -14.92 -0.23
CA GLN A 195 -9.44 -15.13 1.22
C GLN A 195 -8.57 -14.15 2.00
N ALA A 196 -7.51 -13.63 1.37
CA ALA A 196 -6.65 -12.58 1.89
C ALA A 196 -6.11 -11.71 0.76
N ILE A 197 -5.63 -10.52 1.12
CA ILE A 197 -4.99 -9.60 0.18
C ILE A 197 -3.67 -9.08 0.76
N PHE A 198 -2.66 -9.01 -0.10
CA PHE A 198 -1.36 -8.44 0.21
C PHE A 198 -1.11 -7.18 -0.62
N GLY A 199 -0.38 -6.23 -0.04
CA GLY A 199 0.10 -5.05 -0.72
C GLY A 199 1.42 -4.60 -0.10
N LEU A 200 2.15 -3.75 -0.82
CA LEU A 200 3.35 -3.11 -0.30
C LEU A 200 3.37 -1.63 -0.65
N HIS A 201 4.10 -0.85 0.15
CA HIS A 201 4.41 0.54 -0.16
C HIS A 201 5.90 0.79 -0.02
N THR A 202 6.46 1.64 -0.86
CA THR A 202 7.83 2.12 -0.72
C THR A 202 8.01 2.92 0.58
N ALA A 203 9.18 2.84 1.20
CA ALA A 203 9.52 3.66 2.36
C ALA A 203 11.00 4.04 2.36
N GLY A 204 11.34 5.14 3.04
CA GLY A 204 12.71 5.67 3.10
C GLY A 204 13.71 4.84 3.91
N PHE A 205 13.41 3.55 4.15
CA PHE A 205 14.35 2.59 4.74
C PHE A 205 15.41 2.17 3.71
N GLU A 206 16.53 1.58 4.19
CA GLU A 206 17.54 1.02 3.29
C GLU A 206 16.98 -0.11 2.44
N VAL A 207 17.46 -0.24 1.21
CA VAL A 207 17.15 -1.39 0.34
C VAL A 207 17.45 -2.71 1.08
N GLY A 208 16.54 -3.66 0.94
CA GLY A 208 16.62 -4.95 1.63
C GLY A 208 15.89 -4.97 2.97
N GLN A 209 15.49 -3.81 3.51
CA GLN A 209 14.69 -3.73 4.72
C GLN A 209 13.19 -3.81 4.39
N ILE A 210 12.46 -4.52 5.24
CA ILE A 210 10.99 -4.60 5.21
C ILE A 210 10.45 -4.10 6.55
N GLY A 211 9.59 -3.08 6.48
CA GLY A 211 8.88 -2.56 7.64
C GLY A 211 7.48 -3.14 7.75
N TYR A 212 7.03 -3.44 8.96
CA TYR A 212 5.68 -3.93 9.21
C TYR A 212 5.10 -3.40 10.51
N GLN A 213 3.78 -3.39 10.59
CA GLN A 213 3.02 -3.14 11.81
C GLN A 213 1.82 -4.10 11.85
N SER A 214 1.65 -4.83 12.93
CA SER A 214 0.46 -5.65 13.18
C SER A 214 -0.66 -4.80 13.80
N GLY A 215 -1.90 -4.99 13.35
CA GLY A 215 -3.01 -4.12 13.72
C GLY A 215 -3.01 -2.80 12.96
N PRO A 216 -3.32 -1.66 13.61
CA PRO A 216 -3.38 -0.36 12.91
C PRO A 216 -2.00 0.03 12.39
N ALA A 217 -1.86 0.15 11.07
CA ALA A 217 -0.60 0.49 10.40
C ALA A 217 -0.58 1.95 9.92
N MET A 218 -1.68 2.43 9.31
CA MET A 218 -1.82 3.82 8.88
C MET A 218 -3.18 4.37 9.32
N ALA A 219 -3.24 5.71 9.53
CA ALA A 219 -4.44 6.34 10.05
C ALA A 219 -5.58 6.40 9.03
N SER A 220 -6.81 6.51 9.55
CA SER A 220 -7.94 6.95 8.75
C SER A 220 -7.74 8.39 8.24
N SER A 221 -8.36 8.74 7.14
CA SER A 221 -8.44 10.11 6.63
C SER A 221 -9.89 10.52 6.46
N ASP A 222 -10.29 11.59 7.11
CA ASP A 222 -11.60 12.21 6.94
C ASP A 222 -11.40 13.70 6.64
N LYS A 223 -11.77 14.13 5.45
CA LYS A 223 -11.96 15.54 5.14
C LYS A 223 -13.32 15.97 5.70
N PHE A 224 -13.40 17.13 6.31
CA PHE A 224 -14.68 17.68 6.76
C PHE A 224 -14.85 19.13 6.37
N THR A 225 -16.09 19.51 6.17
CA THR A 225 -16.52 20.90 5.95
C THR A 225 -17.52 21.30 7.04
N ILE A 226 -17.29 22.43 7.67
CA ILE A 226 -18.18 23.05 8.64
C ILE A 226 -18.62 24.41 8.09
N THR A 227 -19.91 24.64 8.02
CA THR A 227 -20.47 25.96 7.69
C THR A 227 -21.24 26.49 8.89
N ILE A 228 -20.80 27.61 9.46
CA ILE A 228 -21.50 28.33 10.51
C ILE A 228 -22.39 29.37 9.85
N ARG A 229 -23.70 29.38 10.22
CA ARG A 229 -24.66 30.31 9.69
C ARG A 229 -25.19 31.22 10.81
N GLY A 230 -24.97 32.51 10.63
CA GLY A 230 -25.42 33.59 11.49
C GLY A 230 -26.44 34.50 10.79
N LYS A 231 -26.37 35.81 11.10
CA LYS A 231 -27.27 36.85 10.55
C LYS A 231 -26.52 38.16 10.39
N LYS A 232 -26.54 38.73 9.18
CA LYS A 232 -25.93 40.04 8.87
C LYS A 232 -26.48 41.16 9.72
N SER A 233 -25.60 42.09 10.09
CA SER A 233 -25.93 43.35 10.72
C SER A 233 -24.82 44.38 10.45
N HIS A 234 -25.09 45.64 10.76
CA HIS A 234 -24.05 46.68 10.76
C HIS A 234 -23.07 46.42 11.91
N GLY A 235 -21.74 46.50 11.65
CA GLY A 235 -20.71 46.17 12.63
C GLY A 235 -20.78 46.99 13.94
N ALA A 236 -21.39 48.22 13.93
CA ALA A 236 -21.64 49.03 15.11
C ALA A 236 -23.02 48.74 15.78
N VAL A 237 -23.82 47.79 15.24
CA VAL A 237 -25.14 47.41 15.76
C VAL A 237 -25.19 45.86 15.86
N PRO A 238 -24.25 45.24 16.63
CA PRO A 238 -24.11 43.80 16.66
C PRO A 238 -25.32 43.04 17.21
N GLN A 239 -26.08 43.65 18.12
CA GLN A 239 -27.31 43.06 18.69
C GLN A 239 -28.43 42.82 17.65
N GLY A 240 -28.30 43.37 16.46
CA GLY A 240 -29.25 43.15 15.35
C GLY A 240 -28.91 41.92 14.49
N GLY A 241 -27.77 41.31 14.71
CA GLY A 241 -27.23 40.18 13.96
C GLY A 241 -26.87 38.98 14.81
N ILE A 242 -26.28 37.98 14.17
CA ILE A 242 -25.63 36.82 14.78
C ILE A 242 -24.27 36.70 14.10
N ASP A 243 -23.17 36.94 14.83
CA ASP A 243 -21.84 37.03 14.28
C ASP A 243 -21.25 35.64 14.02
N ALA A 244 -21.29 35.19 12.76
CA ALA A 244 -20.75 33.89 12.36
C ALA A 244 -19.25 33.81 12.57
N VAL A 245 -18.49 34.91 12.56
CA VAL A 245 -17.03 34.92 12.81
C VAL A 245 -16.76 34.60 14.27
N VAL A 246 -17.44 35.23 15.21
CA VAL A 246 -17.30 34.96 16.64
C VAL A 246 -17.67 33.51 16.95
N VAL A 247 -18.80 33.04 16.45
CA VAL A 247 -19.28 31.67 16.67
C VAL A 247 -18.28 30.64 16.08
N ALA A 248 -17.73 30.90 14.89
CA ALA A 248 -16.72 30.02 14.29
C ALA A 248 -15.44 29.94 15.13
N ALA A 249 -14.96 31.05 15.69
CA ALA A 249 -13.81 31.09 16.57
C ALA A 249 -14.00 30.24 17.83
N GLU A 250 -15.17 30.36 18.46
CA GLU A 250 -15.56 29.51 19.61
C GLU A 250 -15.64 28.02 19.20
N CYS A 251 -16.21 27.71 18.03
CA CYS A 251 -16.26 26.36 17.51
C CYS A 251 -14.84 25.77 17.33
N VAL A 252 -13.90 26.53 16.75
CA VAL A 252 -12.50 26.09 16.59
C VAL A 252 -11.89 25.73 17.94
N SER A 253 -12.03 26.61 18.94
CA SER A 253 -11.49 26.39 20.29
C SER A 253 -12.14 25.18 20.97
N ALA A 254 -13.45 25.05 20.87
CA ALA A 254 -14.20 23.95 21.49
C ALA A 254 -13.86 22.59 20.85
N LEU A 255 -13.70 22.53 19.52
CA LEU A 255 -13.34 21.30 18.80
C LEU A 255 -11.97 20.74 19.26
N GLN A 256 -10.99 21.60 19.61
CA GLN A 256 -9.69 21.14 20.13
C GLN A 256 -9.82 20.43 21.48
N THR A 257 -10.87 20.68 22.24
CA THR A 257 -11.11 20.00 23.52
C THR A 257 -11.51 18.52 23.33
N ILE A 258 -12.00 18.14 22.18
CA ILE A 258 -12.37 16.74 21.88
C ILE A 258 -11.16 15.83 22.11
N ARG A 259 -10.03 16.12 21.46
CA ARG A 259 -8.80 15.32 21.62
C ARG A 259 -8.28 15.33 23.06
N SER A 260 -8.30 16.47 23.70
CA SER A 260 -7.66 16.64 25.00
C SER A 260 -8.53 16.27 26.21
N ARG A 261 -9.88 16.17 26.07
CA ARG A 261 -10.82 16.01 27.20
C ARG A 261 -11.91 14.96 26.99
N ARG A 262 -12.12 14.46 25.77
CA ARG A 262 -13.25 13.59 25.44
C ARG A 262 -12.85 12.25 24.84
N ILE A 263 -11.60 12.11 24.41
CA ILE A 263 -10.98 10.87 23.91
C ILE A 263 -9.87 10.46 24.88
N ASP A 264 -9.66 9.16 25.03
CA ASP A 264 -8.57 8.62 25.86
C ASP A 264 -7.23 9.23 25.39
N PRO A 265 -6.40 9.74 26.31
CA PRO A 265 -5.10 10.31 25.96
C PRO A 265 -4.15 9.34 25.22
N LEU A 266 -4.32 8.04 25.39
CA LEU A 266 -3.52 7.00 24.73
C LEU A 266 -4.01 6.70 23.30
N GLU A 267 -5.21 7.13 22.94
CA GLU A 267 -5.76 6.94 21.59
C GLU A 267 -5.35 8.08 20.67
N PRO A 268 -4.60 7.81 19.60
CA PRO A 268 -4.20 8.83 18.62
C PRO A 268 -5.41 9.42 17.88
N LEU A 269 -5.54 10.74 17.96
CA LEU A 269 -6.56 11.51 17.22
C LEU A 269 -5.98 12.86 16.84
N VAL A 270 -6.14 13.26 15.57
CA VAL A 270 -5.83 14.60 15.06
C VAL A 270 -7.12 15.22 14.52
N ILE A 271 -7.41 16.46 14.89
CA ILE A 271 -8.47 17.29 14.30
C ILE A 271 -7.82 18.62 13.94
N THR A 272 -7.71 18.90 12.65
CA THR A 272 -7.09 20.13 12.14
C THR A 272 -8.11 20.92 11.33
N ILE A 273 -8.29 22.20 11.68
CA ILE A 273 -8.96 23.18 10.80
C ILE A 273 -7.88 23.78 9.91
N GLY A 274 -7.91 23.49 8.63
CA GLY A 274 -6.91 23.93 7.65
C GLY A 274 -7.23 25.28 7.02
N THR A 275 -8.54 25.57 6.83
CA THR A 275 -9.03 26.85 6.29
C THR A 275 -10.19 27.39 7.08
N ILE A 276 -10.29 28.71 7.15
CA ILE A 276 -11.44 29.45 7.69
C ILE A 276 -11.69 30.68 6.82
N ASN A 277 -12.88 30.80 6.26
CA ASN A 277 -13.25 31.86 5.33
C ASN A 277 -14.62 32.41 5.68
N GLY A 278 -14.74 33.73 5.81
CA GLY A 278 -16.02 34.38 6.09
C GLY A 278 -15.92 35.90 6.15
N GLY A 279 -17.08 36.57 6.10
CA GLY A 279 -17.16 38.00 6.06
C GLY A 279 -16.83 38.61 4.69
N VAL A 280 -17.31 39.83 4.45
CA VAL A 280 -17.15 40.55 3.16
C VAL A 280 -16.56 41.94 3.33
N ARG A 281 -16.69 42.55 4.52
CA ARG A 281 -16.20 43.92 4.80
C ARG A 281 -16.09 44.14 6.31
N ASN A 282 -15.11 44.97 6.72
CA ASN A 282 -14.77 45.25 8.12
C ASN A 282 -15.90 45.81 8.99
N ASN A 283 -16.91 46.42 8.41
CA ASN A 283 -18.04 47.02 9.13
C ASN A 283 -19.38 46.30 8.93
N ILE A 284 -19.34 45.04 8.50
CA ILE A 284 -20.53 44.18 8.32
C ILE A 284 -20.31 42.89 9.13
N ILE A 285 -21.25 42.59 10.03
CA ILE A 285 -21.32 41.29 10.73
C ILE A 285 -21.53 40.18 9.70
N ALA A 286 -20.68 39.19 9.72
CA ALA A 286 -20.74 38.04 8.81
C ALA A 286 -21.92 37.12 9.14
N ASP A 287 -22.68 36.74 8.13
CA ASP A 287 -23.76 35.76 8.25
C ASP A 287 -23.36 34.34 7.94
N GLU A 288 -22.14 34.14 7.40
CA GLU A 288 -21.60 32.80 7.11
C GLU A 288 -20.10 32.77 7.29
N VAL A 289 -19.61 31.64 7.86
CA VAL A 289 -18.21 31.26 7.88
C VAL A 289 -18.09 29.78 7.47
N LYS A 290 -17.25 29.47 6.47
CA LYS A 290 -16.91 28.13 6.05
C LYS A 290 -15.53 27.75 6.58
N MET A 291 -15.42 26.57 7.17
CA MET A 291 -14.18 25.96 7.64
C MET A 291 -14.00 24.60 6.98
N GLU A 292 -12.79 24.27 6.56
CA GLU A 292 -12.44 22.95 6.05
C GLU A 292 -11.26 22.38 6.85
N GLY A 293 -11.30 21.08 7.07
CA GLY A 293 -10.28 20.43 7.88
C GLY A 293 -10.12 18.95 7.61
N THR A 294 -9.22 18.33 8.35
CA THR A 294 -8.98 16.89 8.31
C THR A 294 -9.01 16.29 9.71
N MET A 295 -9.50 15.05 9.77
CA MET A 295 -9.45 14.24 10.98
C MET A 295 -8.71 12.95 10.68
N ARG A 296 -7.85 12.50 11.63
CA ARG A 296 -7.06 11.27 11.56
C ARG A 296 -7.22 10.48 12.84
N ALA A 297 -7.40 9.17 12.73
CA ALA A 297 -7.46 8.25 13.87
C ALA A 297 -6.82 6.91 13.52
N LEU A 298 -6.29 6.19 14.51
CA LEU A 298 -5.76 4.83 14.36
C LEU A 298 -6.74 3.75 14.84
N ASN A 299 -7.95 4.15 15.21
CA ASN A 299 -8.99 3.28 15.74
C ASN A 299 -10.35 3.72 15.20
N GLU A 300 -11.10 2.82 14.57
CA GLU A 300 -12.40 3.11 13.97
C GLU A 300 -13.48 3.51 14.98
N GLN A 301 -13.38 3.00 16.22
CA GLN A 301 -14.31 3.40 17.30
C GLN A 301 -14.02 4.83 17.74
N VAL A 302 -12.74 5.19 17.90
CA VAL A 302 -12.30 6.57 18.19
C VAL A 302 -12.70 7.51 17.06
N ARG A 303 -12.51 7.11 15.79
CA ARG A 303 -12.93 7.85 14.61
C ARG A 303 -14.43 8.17 14.62
N SER A 304 -15.26 7.16 14.81
CA SER A 304 -16.71 7.30 14.89
C SER A 304 -17.12 8.20 16.05
N ARG A 305 -16.52 7.99 17.24
CA ARG A 305 -16.78 8.79 18.42
C ARG A 305 -16.39 10.26 18.24
N ALA A 306 -15.27 10.52 17.58
CA ALA A 306 -14.83 11.88 17.26
C ALA A 306 -15.83 12.62 16.36
N LYS A 307 -16.36 11.96 15.32
CA LYS A 307 -17.41 12.51 14.45
C LYS A 307 -18.68 12.89 15.21
N GLU A 308 -19.11 12.04 16.14
CA GLU A 308 -20.25 12.33 17.03
C GLU A 308 -19.96 13.54 17.93
N LEU A 309 -18.79 13.56 18.56
CA LEU A 309 -18.37 14.65 19.44
C LEU A 309 -18.25 15.98 18.69
N MET A 310 -17.78 15.97 17.44
CA MET A 310 -17.78 17.17 16.60
C MET A 310 -19.19 17.72 16.41
N ARG A 311 -20.18 16.88 16.06
CA ARG A 311 -21.60 17.32 15.93
C ARG A 311 -22.15 17.87 17.23
N GLN A 312 -21.92 17.18 18.34
CA GLN A 312 -22.39 17.62 19.66
C GLN A 312 -21.77 18.96 20.06
N THR A 313 -20.45 19.11 19.86
CA THR A 313 -19.76 20.36 20.23
C THR A 313 -20.21 21.53 19.39
N LEU A 314 -20.31 21.36 18.06
CA LEU A 314 -20.81 22.39 17.17
C LEU A 314 -22.27 22.78 17.53
N GLY A 315 -23.13 21.80 17.79
CA GLY A 315 -24.52 22.05 18.17
C GLY A 315 -24.64 22.82 19.48
N SER A 316 -23.82 22.51 20.48
CA SER A 316 -23.83 23.23 21.77
C SER A 316 -23.34 24.67 21.64
N VAL A 317 -22.24 24.89 20.92
CA VAL A 317 -21.69 26.24 20.70
C VAL A 317 -22.66 27.08 19.88
N THR A 318 -23.11 26.59 18.73
CA THR A 318 -24.02 27.38 17.85
C THR A 318 -25.32 27.72 18.52
N SER A 319 -25.89 26.79 19.30
CA SER A 319 -27.13 27.03 20.07
C SER A 319 -27.01 28.15 21.09
N ALA A 320 -25.83 28.32 21.72
CA ALA A 320 -25.59 29.40 22.67
C ALA A 320 -25.62 30.80 22.05
N TYR A 321 -25.51 30.88 20.73
CA TYR A 321 -25.50 32.13 19.94
C TYR A 321 -26.70 32.26 18.99
N ASP A 322 -27.71 31.38 19.07
CA ASP A 322 -28.83 31.30 18.10
C ASP A 322 -28.36 31.11 16.64
N ALA A 323 -27.12 30.62 16.44
CA ALA A 323 -26.57 30.30 15.15
C ALA A 323 -26.96 28.89 14.71
N LYS A 324 -26.72 28.56 13.44
CA LYS A 324 -26.85 27.21 12.87
C LYS A 324 -25.51 26.71 12.32
N PHE A 325 -25.42 25.40 12.12
CA PHE A 325 -24.27 24.81 11.47
C PHE A 325 -24.65 23.66 10.51
N ASP A 326 -23.84 23.47 9.50
CA ASP A 326 -23.80 22.26 8.69
C ASP A 326 -22.45 21.58 8.91
N LEU A 327 -22.39 20.24 8.97
CA LEU A 327 -21.16 19.44 9.05
C LEU A 327 -21.26 18.27 8.08
N SER A 328 -20.37 18.21 7.09
CA SER A 328 -20.17 17.07 6.21
C SER A 328 -18.81 16.43 6.42
N PHE A 329 -18.69 15.14 6.08
CA PHE A 329 -17.45 14.40 5.99
C PHE A 329 -17.37 13.80 4.60
N ASP A 330 -16.31 14.14 3.87
CA ASP A 330 -16.07 13.74 2.50
C ASP A 330 -14.70 13.02 2.43
N ASP A 331 -14.43 12.30 1.35
CA ASP A 331 -13.14 11.64 1.06
C ASP A 331 -12.55 10.93 2.29
N SER A 332 -13.20 9.85 2.69
CA SER A 332 -12.91 9.18 3.95
C SER A 332 -12.21 7.85 3.70
N ASN A 333 -10.91 7.71 4.03
CA ASN A 333 -10.25 6.41 4.07
C ASN A 333 -10.37 5.78 5.47
N PRO A 334 -10.71 4.50 5.59
CA PRO A 334 -10.65 3.76 6.85
C PRO A 334 -9.22 3.67 7.41
N VAL A 335 -9.09 3.17 8.63
CA VAL A 335 -7.78 2.79 9.19
C VAL A 335 -7.21 1.65 8.36
N THR A 336 -5.96 1.77 7.88
CA THR A 336 -5.21 0.65 7.30
C THR A 336 -4.84 -0.29 8.42
N TYR A 337 -5.53 -1.44 8.47
CA TYR A 337 -5.47 -2.39 9.57
C TYR A 337 -4.96 -3.73 9.09
N ASN A 338 -3.72 -4.05 9.40
CA ASN A 338 -3.13 -5.35 9.10
C ASN A 338 -3.70 -6.42 10.04
N ASP A 339 -4.30 -7.45 9.47
CA ASP A 339 -4.90 -8.55 10.22
C ASP A 339 -3.82 -9.31 11.02
N PRO A 340 -3.87 -9.31 12.38
CA PRO A 340 -2.79 -9.88 13.17
C PRO A 340 -2.52 -11.36 12.89
N PRO A 341 -3.50 -12.25 12.75
CA PRO A 341 -3.25 -13.64 12.35
C PRO A 341 -2.51 -13.76 11.01
N LEU A 342 -2.90 -12.97 10.00
CA LEU A 342 -2.25 -12.97 8.68
C LEU A 342 -0.82 -12.42 8.75
N VAL A 343 -0.58 -11.41 9.58
CA VAL A 343 0.78 -10.88 9.84
C VAL A 343 1.64 -11.95 10.49
N ASP A 344 1.17 -12.58 11.56
CA ASP A 344 1.91 -13.59 12.32
C ASP A 344 2.25 -14.81 11.44
N GLU A 345 1.35 -15.21 10.56
CA GLU A 345 1.56 -16.28 9.58
C GLU A 345 2.63 -15.91 8.54
N THR A 346 2.66 -14.64 8.09
CA THR A 346 3.50 -14.17 6.98
C THR A 346 4.92 -13.81 7.43
N LEU A 347 5.09 -13.30 8.64
CA LEU A 347 6.38 -12.80 9.13
C LEU A 347 7.53 -13.81 9.09
N PRO A 348 7.35 -15.12 9.39
CA PRO A 348 8.43 -16.10 9.26
C PRO A 348 9.02 -16.16 7.85
N THR A 349 8.19 -16.07 6.83
CA THR A 349 8.61 -16.02 5.43
C THR A 349 9.45 -14.79 5.14
N ILE A 350 8.95 -13.60 5.48
CA ILE A 350 9.69 -12.35 5.26
C ILE A 350 11.02 -12.38 6.02
N ARG A 351 11.00 -12.77 7.30
CA ARG A 351 12.20 -12.87 8.15
C ARG A 351 13.27 -13.78 7.54
N ARG A 352 12.88 -14.92 7.01
CA ARG A 352 13.81 -15.87 6.34
C ARG A 352 14.46 -15.25 5.10
N LEU A 353 13.71 -14.44 4.35
CA LEU A 353 14.17 -13.83 3.09
C LEU A 353 15.08 -12.63 3.27
N VAL A 354 14.82 -11.79 4.27
CA VAL A 354 15.56 -10.54 4.48
C VAL A 354 16.50 -10.58 5.70
N GLY A 355 16.33 -11.53 6.60
CA GLY A 355 17.05 -11.64 7.86
C GLY A 355 16.48 -10.76 8.98
N ASP A 356 16.77 -11.11 10.23
CA ASP A 356 16.20 -10.45 11.42
C ASP A 356 16.54 -8.94 11.49
N THR A 357 17.74 -8.56 11.08
CA THR A 357 18.20 -7.16 11.14
C THR A 357 17.52 -6.24 10.12
N ASN A 358 16.95 -6.84 9.07
CA ASN A 358 16.28 -6.10 8.00
C ASN A 358 14.74 -6.15 8.11
N LEU A 359 14.20 -6.85 9.11
CA LEU A 359 12.77 -6.87 9.41
C LEU A 359 12.46 -5.89 10.54
N LEU A 360 11.84 -4.77 10.19
CA LEU A 360 11.61 -3.63 11.08
C LEU A 360 10.17 -3.65 11.61
N SER A 361 10.01 -3.79 12.93
CA SER A 361 8.72 -3.52 13.58
C SER A 361 8.51 -2.03 13.72
N LEU A 362 7.47 -1.50 13.10
CA LEU A 362 7.21 -0.06 13.00
C LEU A 362 6.17 0.39 14.04
N LYS A 363 6.11 1.71 14.27
CA LYS A 363 4.95 2.35 14.87
C LYS A 363 3.96 2.74 13.77
N PRO A 364 2.66 2.86 14.08
CA PRO A 364 1.68 3.35 13.10
C PRO A 364 2.04 4.71 12.52
N PHE A 365 1.71 4.94 11.26
CA PHE A 365 1.86 6.22 10.57
C PHE A 365 0.55 7.03 10.59
N MET A 366 0.65 8.36 10.46
CA MET A 366 -0.53 9.23 10.37
C MET A 366 -1.01 9.52 8.94
N PRO A 367 -0.25 9.33 7.84
CA PRO A 367 -0.80 9.24 6.49
C PRO A 367 -1.89 8.16 6.37
N ALA A 368 -2.73 8.26 5.35
CA ALA A 368 -3.77 7.29 5.05
C ALA A 368 -3.45 6.54 3.75
N GLU A 369 -4.09 5.40 3.55
CA GLU A 369 -3.92 4.52 2.41
C GLU A 369 -5.27 3.85 2.11
N ASP A 370 -5.72 3.88 0.86
CA ASP A 370 -7.04 3.37 0.48
C ASP A 370 -7.08 1.84 0.34
N PHE A 371 -5.94 1.15 0.41
CA PHE A 371 -5.87 -0.30 0.61
C PHE A 371 -6.73 -0.75 1.80
N SER A 372 -6.92 0.13 2.77
CA SER A 372 -7.80 -0.03 3.92
C SER A 372 -9.23 -0.45 3.55
N TYR A 373 -9.74 -0.07 2.38
CA TYR A 373 -11.06 -0.51 1.92
C TYR A 373 -11.09 -2.01 1.63
N TYR A 374 -10.04 -2.58 1.02
CA TYR A 374 -9.94 -4.02 0.84
C TYR A 374 -9.90 -4.75 2.19
N GLN A 375 -9.13 -4.18 3.16
CA GLN A 375 -9.01 -4.74 4.51
C GLN A 375 -10.32 -4.69 5.32
N LYS A 376 -11.29 -3.87 4.94
CA LYS A 376 -12.65 -3.92 5.50
C LYS A 376 -13.48 -5.08 4.97
N VAL A 377 -13.08 -5.69 3.87
CA VAL A 377 -13.83 -6.76 3.17
C VAL A 377 -13.22 -8.14 3.41
N ILE A 378 -11.89 -8.24 3.40
CA ILE A 378 -11.12 -9.46 3.60
C ILE A 378 -9.87 -9.18 4.43
N PRO A 379 -9.29 -10.18 5.15
CA PRO A 379 -8.01 -10.02 5.83
C PRO A 379 -6.94 -9.50 4.87
N GLY A 380 -6.18 -8.48 5.30
CA GLY A 380 -5.14 -7.89 4.48
C GLY A 380 -3.86 -7.62 5.26
N PHE A 381 -2.72 -7.73 4.57
CA PHE A 381 -1.43 -7.35 5.09
C PHE A 381 -0.72 -6.41 4.12
N PHE A 382 -0.48 -5.19 4.58
CA PHE A 382 0.22 -4.12 3.88
C PHE A 382 1.52 -3.82 4.61
N TYR A 383 2.66 -4.02 3.92
CA TYR A 383 3.98 -3.84 4.49
C TYR A 383 4.79 -2.80 3.70
N PHE A 384 5.92 -2.36 4.26
CA PHE A 384 6.74 -1.30 3.69
C PHE A 384 8.06 -1.84 3.16
N LEU A 385 8.39 -1.51 1.92
CA LEU A 385 9.62 -1.90 1.24
C LEU A 385 10.63 -0.75 1.31
N GLY A 386 11.81 -1.00 1.85
CA GLY A 386 12.92 -0.05 1.84
C GLY A 386 13.42 0.23 0.43
N VAL A 387 13.41 1.50 0.05
CA VAL A 387 13.86 1.99 -1.26
C VAL A 387 14.94 3.08 -1.16
N GLY A 388 15.40 3.40 0.05
CA GLY A 388 16.48 4.34 0.31
C GLY A 388 17.86 3.70 0.17
N ASN A 389 18.88 4.53 -0.03
CA ASN A 389 20.28 4.11 -0.02
C ASN A 389 21.18 5.29 0.41
N LYS A 390 21.62 5.26 1.65
CA LYS A 390 22.48 6.32 2.22
C LYS A 390 23.79 6.47 1.49
N ALA A 391 24.38 5.36 1.03
CA ALA A 391 25.65 5.39 0.31
C ALA A 391 25.54 6.09 -1.06
N LYS A 392 24.34 6.07 -1.67
CA LYS A 392 24.02 6.77 -2.91
C LYS A 392 23.41 8.16 -2.66
N GLY A 393 23.21 8.57 -1.41
CA GLY A 393 22.54 9.84 -1.06
C GLY A 393 21.03 9.85 -1.32
N LEU A 394 20.39 8.68 -1.42
CA LEU A 394 18.96 8.53 -1.65
C LEU A 394 18.22 8.44 -0.31
N PHE A 395 17.43 9.47 0.00
CA PHE A 395 16.60 9.58 1.21
C PHE A 395 15.14 9.84 0.82
N PRO A 396 14.44 8.87 0.28
CA PRO A 396 13.11 9.07 -0.26
C PRO A 396 12.12 9.58 0.79
N ALA A 397 11.53 10.74 0.52
CA ALA A 397 10.39 11.26 1.26
C ALA A 397 9.20 11.38 0.30
N TRP A 398 8.08 10.77 0.66
CA TRP A 398 6.87 10.80 -0.17
C TRP A 398 6.39 12.21 -0.45
N HIS A 399 5.78 12.42 -1.61
CA HIS A 399 5.17 13.68 -2.05
C HIS A 399 6.16 14.85 -2.16
N THR A 400 7.45 14.56 -2.43
CA THR A 400 8.47 15.59 -2.66
C THR A 400 8.93 15.64 -4.11
N ALA A 401 9.36 16.82 -4.54
CA ALA A 401 9.83 17.05 -5.90
C ALA A 401 11.16 16.32 -6.23
N ASP A 402 11.91 15.95 -5.21
CA ASP A 402 13.20 15.25 -5.27
C ASP A 402 13.09 13.75 -4.90
N PHE A 403 11.88 13.23 -4.71
CA PHE A 403 11.69 11.80 -4.46
C PHE A 403 12.34 10.95 -5.55
N ASP A 404 13.17 10.00 -5.15
CA ASP A 404 13.73 8.96 -6.01
C ASP A 404 14.04 7.71 -5.19
N VAL A 405 14.28 6.58 -5.83
CA VAL A 405 14.42 5.28 -5.19
C VAL A 405 15.68 4.56 -5.67
N ASP A 406 16.23 3.69 -4.83
CA ASP A 406 17.22 2.71 -5.29
C ASP A 406 16.49 1.53 -5.97
N GLU A 407 16.69 1.37 -7.26
CA GLU A 407 16.03 0.37 -8.11
C GLU A 407 16.42 -1.09 -7.77
N GLU A 408 17.43 -1.30 -6.91
CA GLU A 408 17.72 -2.62 -6.33
C GLU A 408 16.54 -3.15 -5.50
N SER A 409 15.70 -2.28 -4.97
CA SER A 409 14.47 -2.60 -4.25
C SER A 409 13.46 -3.39 -5.08
N LEU A 410 13.45 -3.23 -6.41
CA LEU A 410 12.54 -3.93 -7.32
C LEU A 410 12.69 -5.46 -7.20
N VAL A 411 13.92 -5.95 -7.25
CA VAL A 411 14.20 -7.38 -7.12
C VAL A 411 13.83 -7.90 -5.73
N VAL A 412 14.09 -7.11 -4.69
CA VAL A 412 13.71 -7.46 -3.30
C VAL A 412 12.19 -7.59 -3.18
N GLY A 413 11.45 -6.60 -3.70
CA GLY A 413 9.98 -6.61 -3.68
C GLY A 413 9.39 -7.83 -4.40
N VAL A 414 9.88 -8.13 -5.61
CA VAL A 414 9.46 -9.33 -6.37
C VAL A 414 9.72 -10.61 -5.59
N LYS A 415 10.92 -10.78 -5.01
CA LYS A 415 11.27 -11.97 -4.23
C LYS A 415 10.37 -12.14 -3.00
N VAL A 416 10.19 -11.09 -2.23
CA VAL A 416 9.42 -11.15 -1.00
C VAL A 416 7.96 -11.43 -1.30
N MET A 417 7.32 -10.65 -2.17
CA MET A 417 5.90 -10.83 -2.48
C MET A 417 5.59 -12.19 -3.11
N THR A 418 6.44 -12.65 -4.03
CA THR A 418 6.26 -13.99 -4.66
C THR A 418 6.26 -15.11 -3.62
N ASN A 419 7.22 -15.10 -2.69
CA ASN A 419 7.28 -16.13 -1.63
C ASN A 419 6.09 -16.03 -0.67
N VAL A 420 5.71 -14.83 -0.27
CA VAL A 420 4.54 -14.58 0.61
C VAL A 420 3.27 -15.17 0.00
N LEU A 421 3.00 -14.89 -1.27
CA LEU A 421 1.81 -15.40 -1.94
C LEU A 421 1.79 -16.93 -2.05
N LEU A 422 2.93 -17.54 -2.41
CA LEU A 422 3.02 -19.00 -2.55
C LEU A 422 2.92 -19.72 -1.21
N GLU A 423 3.56 -19.22 -0.15
CA GLU A 423 3.46 -19.84 1.17
C GLU A 423 2.08 -19.71 1.78
N TYR A 424 1.41 -18.56 1.59
CA TYR A 424 0.02 -18.42 1.97
C TYR A 424 -0.86 -19.49 1.30
N LEU A 425 -0.71 -19.68 -0.02
CA LEU A 425 -1.48 -20.67 -0.76
C LEU A 425 -1.18 -22.10 -0.29
N ASP A 426 0.09 -22.45 -0.01
CA ASP A 426 0.48 -23.77 0.47
C ASP A 426 -0.14 -24.07 1.84
N HIS A 427 -0.07 -23.13 2.79
CA HIS A 427 -0.63 -23.30 4.12
C HIS A 427 -2.15 -23.52 4.08
N HIS A 428 -2.85 -22.77 3.24
CA HIS A 428 -4.30 -22.83 3.15
C HIS A 428 -4.84 -23.91 2.19
N ALA A 429 -4.00 -24.48 1.30
CA ALA A 429 -4.35 -25.65 0.50
C ALA A 429 -4.31 -26.95 1.31
N ALA A 430 -3.35 -27.07 2.25
CA ALA A 430 -3.19 -28.26 3.09
C ALA A 430 -4.31 -28.42 4.15
N SER A 431 -5.09 -27.37 4.41
CA SER A 431 -6.16 -27.32 5.42
C SER A 431 -7.52 -27.81 4.90
N ARG A 432 -7.59 -28.32 3.68
CA ARG A 432 -8.79 -28.88 3.03
C ARG A 432 -8.55 -30.36 2.69
#